data_850b3fd5ad48f90358c85b44603ed535
#
_entry.id   850b3fd5ad48f90358c85b44603ed535
#
_cell.length_a   1.000
_cell.length_b   1.000
_cell.length_c   1.000
_cell.angle_alpha   90.00
_cell.angle_beta   90.00
_cell.angle_gamma   90.00
#
_symmetry.space_group_name_H-M   'P 1'
#
loop_
_entity.id
_entity.type
_entity.pdbx_description
1 polymer ?
#
loop_
_entity_poly.entity_id
_entity_poly.type
_entity_poly.pdbx_seq_one_letter_code
_entity_poly.pdbx_strand_id
1 'polypeptide(L)'
;MINFESNSPEQTQAFAADFAKKTLNGTVIALIGNLGTGKTTFSQGFANGIGVKQSVISPTFKLVSEYEGERVLNHIDCYRLESSQDFLNIGGENFLNCDNGVTLIEWAERIKEVWHEDWIYIYSVSYTHLRAHET
;
A
#
# COMPACT_ATOMS: atom_id res chain seq x y z
N MET A 1 16.92 -4.26 -2.75
CA MET A 1 15.95 -3.61 -3.64
C MET A 1 15.48 -4.60 -4.69
N ILE A 2 14.19 -4.70 -4.90
CA ILE A 2 13.59 -5.55 -5.91
C ILE A 2 13.09 -4.64 -7.03
N ASN A 3 13.47 -4.97 -8.27
CA ASN A 3 12.98 -4.25 -9.44
C ASN A 3 12.00 -5.14 -10.18
N PHE A 4 10.87 -4.58 -10.53
CA PHE A 4 9.86 -5.25 -11.34
C PHE A 4 9.47 -4.33 -12.49
N GLU A 5 9.48 -4.88 -13.68
CA GLU A 5 9.06 -4.16 -14.88
C GLU A 5 7.72 -4.73 -15.33
N SER A 6 6.71 -3.86 -15.43
CA SER A 6 5.37 -4.25 -15.82
C SER A 6 5.01 -3.58 -17.14
N ASN A 7 4.49 -4.37 -18.08
CA ASN A 7 4.05 -3.88 -19.39
C ASN A 7 2.52 -3.86 -19.49
N SER A 8 1.82 -4.25 -18.44
CA SER A 8 0.35 -4.27 -18.46
C SER A 8 -0.21 -4.22 -17.02
N PRO A 9 -1.48 -3.80 -16.87
CA PRO A 9 -2.15 -3.89 -15.58
C PRO A 9 -2.18 -5.32 -15.02
N GLU A 10 -2.34 -6.31 -15.88
CA GLU A 10 -2.38 -7.72 -15.48
C GLU A 10 -1.05 -8.16 -14.88
N GLN A 11 0.07 -7.72 -15.43
CA GLN A 11 1.39 -8.03 -14.88
C GLN A 11 1.58 -7.37 -13.51
N THR A 12 1.15 -6.13 -13.37
CA THR A 12 1.22 -5.42 -12.09
C THR A 12 0.38 -6.12 -11.04
N GLN A 13 -0.83 -6.54 -11.38
CA GLN A 13 -1.71 -7.25 -10.44
C GLN A 13 -1.12 -8.59 -10.04
N ALA A 14 -0.57 -9.33 -10.98
CA ALA A 14 0.05 -10.62 -10.70
C ALA A 14 1.25 -10.48 -9.77
N PHE A 15 2.09 -9.49 -10.02
CA PHE A 15 3.22 -9.18 -9.16
C PHE A 15 2.75 -8.82 -7.74
N ALA A 16 1.77 -7.93 -7.65
CA ALA A 16 1.25 -7.48 -6.36
C ALA A 16 0.62 -8.62 -5.56
N ALA A 17 -0.12 -9.50 -6.22
CA ALA A 17 -0.73 -10.65 -5.57
C ALA A 17 0.32 -11.61 -5.03
N ASP A 18 1.35 -11.89 -5.81
CA ASP A 18 2.44 -12.76 -5.39
C ASP A 18 3.22 -12.14 -4.23
N PHE A 19 3.49 -10.85 -4.32
CA PHE A 19 4.14 -10.08 -3.27
C PHE A 19 3.34 -10.15 -1.97
N ALA A 20 2.02 -10.00 -2.07
CA ALA A 20 1.12 -10.03 -0.91
C ALA A 20 1.18 -11.37 -0.18
N LYS A 21 1.23 -12.48 -0.92
CA LYS A 21 1.29 -13.83 -0.34
C LYS A 21 2.54 -14.04 0.50
N LYS A 22 3.63 -13.34 0.16
CA LYS A 22 4.92 -13.44 0.85
C LYS A 22 5.07 -12.43 1.97
N THR A 23 4.12 -11.51 2.11
CA THR A 23 4.18 -10.45 3.11
C THR A 23 3.66 -10.96 4.44
N LEU A 24 4.41 -10.71 5.51
CA LEU A 24 4.04 -11.14 6.86
C LEU A 24 2.99 -10.20 7.45
N ASN A 25 2.14 -10.74 8.33
CA ASN A 25 1.22 -9.92 9.10
C ASN A 25 1.99 -8.90 9.94
N GLY A 26 1.41 -7.71 10.09
CA GLY A 26 2.05 -6.60 10.78
C GLY A 26 2.88 -5.71 9.88
N THR A 27 3.09 -6.11 8.63
CA THR A 27 3.89 -5.33 7.69
C THR A 27 3.11 -4.10 7.22
N VAL A 28 3.83 -2.98 7.09
CA VAL A 28 3.33 -1.77 6.45
C VAL A 28 4.07 -1.61 5.13
N ILE A 29 3.30 -1.43 4.06
CA ILE A 29 3.84 -1.19 2.73
C ILE A 29 3.50 0.23 2.33
N ALA A 30 4.53 1.03 2.06
CA ALA A 30 4.38 2.42 1.67
C ALA A 30 4.57 2.56 0.17
N LEU A 31 3.54 3.04 -0.51
CA LEU A 31 3.59 3.34 -1.94
C LEU A 31 3.94 4.82 -2.13
N ILE A 32 5.01 5.07 -2.85
CA ILE A 32 5.60 6.40 -2.96
C ILE A 32 5.60 6.82 -4.42
N GLY A 33 5.27 8.09 -4.64
CA GLY A 33 5.26 8.69 -5.94
C GLY A 33 3.91 8.58 -6.62
N ASN A 34 3.85 9.13 -7.82
CA ASN A 34 2.64 9.08 -8.63
C ASN A 34 2.63 7.78 -9.45
N LEU A 35 1.95 6.78 -8.92
CA LEU A 35 1.79 5.51 -9.62
C LEU A 35 0.78 5.62 -10.77
N GLY A 36 0.07 6.76 -10.88
CA GLY A 36 -0.96 6.94 -11.89
C GLY A 36 -2.02 5.85 -11.77
N THR A 37 -2.40 5.27 -12.90
CA THR A 37 -3.37 4.17 -12.92
C THR A 37 -2.80 2.88 -12.32
N GLY A 38 -1.47 2.74 -12.24
CA GLY A 38 -0.81 1.56 -11.66
C GLY A 38 -0.99 1.45 -10.16
N LYS A 39 -1.29 2.54 -9.49
CA LYS A 39 -1.54 2.61 -8.05
C LYS A 39 -2.74 1.76 -7.63
N THR A 40 -3.90 2.00 -8.24
CA THR A 40 -5.09 1.21 -7.98
C THR A 40 -4.90 -0.23 -8.44
N THR A 41 -4.23 -0.41 -9.56
CA THR A 41 -3.94 -1.74 -10.11
C THR A 41 -3.10 -2.57 -9.12
N PHE A 42 -2.06 -1.95 -8.55
CA PHE A 42 -1.23 -2.62 -7.54
C PHE A 42 -2.06 -2.99 -6.31
N SER A 43 -2.83 -2.04 -5.80
CA SER A 43 -3.64 -2.25 -4.59
C SER A 43 -4.68 -3.34 -4.79
N GLN A 44 -5.32 -3.39 -5.94
CA GLN A 44 -6.28 -4.44 -6.28
C GLN A 44 -5.62 -5.82 -6.34
N GLY A 45 -4.47 -5.91 -6.99
CA GLY A 45 -3.71 -7.16 -7.06
C GLY A 45 -3.23 -7.62 -5.69
N PHE A 46 -2.75 -6.69 -4.89
CA PHE A 46 -2.30 -6.99 -3.53
C PHE A 46 -3.45 -7.53 -2.68
N ALA A 47 -4.60 -6.87 -2.72
CA ALA A 47 -5.78 -7.29 -1.98
C ALA A 47 -6.23 -8.69 -2.42
N ASN A 48 -6.23 -8.94 -3.71
CA ASN A 48 -6.59 -10.25 -4.25
C ASN A 48 -5.65 -11.35 -3.73
N GLY A 49 -4.35 -11.02 -3.60
CA GLY A 49 -3.36 -11.97 -3.09
C GLY A 49 -3.57 -12.39 -1.65
N ILE A 50 -4.25 -11.58 -0.84
CA ILE A 50 -4.57 -11.93 0.55
C ILE A 50 -6.05 -12.30 0.73
N GLY A 51 -6.73 -12.63 -0.37
CA GLY A 51 -8.08 -13.17 -0.33
C GLY A 51 -9.20 -12.18 -0.14
N VAL A 52 -8.96 -10.89 -0.36
CA VAL A 52 -10.00 -9.88 -0.35
C VAL A 52 -10.80 -10.01 -1.63
N LYS A 53 -12.12 -10.20 -1.51
CA LYS A 53 -13.00 -10.41 -2.66
C LYS A 53 -13.74 -9.14 -3.05
N GLN A 54 -13.74 -8.14 -2.20
CA GLN A 54 -14.36 -6.85 -2.48
C GLN A 54 -13.49 -6.06 -3.46
N SER A 55 -14.13 -5.20 -4.25
CA SER A 55 -13.39 -4.28 -5.11
C SER A 55 -12.68 -3.25 -4.25
N VAL A 56 -11.37 -3.14 -4.43
CA VAL A 56 -10.57 -2.14 -3.75
C VAL A 56 -10.60 -0.88 -4.58
N ILE A 57 -11.06 0.21 -3.97
CA ILE A 57 -11.07 1.54 -4.57
C ILE A 57 -10.31 2.48 -3.66
N SER A 58 -9.72 3.52 -4.24
CA SER A 58 -9.04 4.54 -3.43
C SER A 58 -10.04 5.19 -2.49
N PRO A 59 -9.71 5.30 -1.18
CA PRO A 59 -10.61 5.94 -0.23
C PRO A 59 -10.72 7.44 -0.52
N THR A 60 -11.81 7.86 -1.15
CA THR A 60 -11.98 9.23 -1.63
C THR A 60 -12.32 10.20 -0.50
N PHE A 61 -13.11 9.75 0.46
CA PHE A 61 -13.60 10.59 1.56
C PHE A 61 -13.16 10.10 2.94
N LYS A 62 -12.49 8.95 2.99
CA LYS A 62 -11.98 8.37 4.23
C LYS A 62 -10.48 8.25 4.10
N LEU A 63 -9.77 8.47 5.20
CA LEU A 63 -8.35 8.20 5.23
C LEU A 63 -8.07 6.72 5.09
N VAL A 64 -8.86 5.88 5.76
CA VAL A 64 -8.62 4.45 5.86
C VAL A 64 -9.83 3.66 5.39
N SER A 65 -9.60 2.64 4.59
CA SER A 65 -10.57 1.62 4.25
C SER A 65 -10.04 0.27 4.74
N GLU A 66 -10.88 -0.48 5.44
CA GLU A 66 -10.53 -1.79 5.93
C GLU A 66 -11.26 -2.85 5.11
N TYR A 67 -10.51 -3.83 4.63
CA TYR A 67 -11.06 -4.95 3.85
C TYR A 67 -10.75 -6.25 4.55
N GLU A 68 -11.73 -7.15 4.57
CA GLU A 68 -11.55 -8.47 5.13
C GLU A 68 -11.35 -9.51 4.02
N GLY A 69 -10.36 -10.34 4.18
CA GLY A 69 -10.05 -11.45 3.32
C GLY A 69 -9.54 -12.60 4.18
N GLU A 70 -8.62 -13.40 3.66
CA GLU A 70 -7.89 -14.37 4.49
C GLU A 70 -7.11 -13.66 5.57
N ARG A 71 -6.69 -12.43 5.27
CA ARG A 71 -6.09 -11.50 6.20
C ARG A 71 -6.75 -10.14 6.02
N VAL A 72 -6.63 -9.28 7.03
CA VAL A 72 -7.15 -7.91 6.96
C VAL A 72 -6.21 -7.05 6.11
N LEU A 73 -6.78 -6.18 5.28
CA LEU A 73 -6.04 -5.14 4.57
C LEU A 73 -6.54 -3.78 5.04
N ASN A 74 -5.65 -3.00 5.64
CA ASN A 74 -5.89 -1.59 5.90
C ASN A 74 -5.31 -0.78 4.74
N HIS A 75 -6.16 -0.10 3.99
CA HIS A 75 -5.77 0.70 2.85
C HIS A 75 -5.89 2.18 3.23
N ILE A 76 -4.76 2.86 3.31
CA ILE A 76 -4.67 4.26 3.73
C ILE A 76 -4.28 5.11 2.53
N ASP A 77 -4.96 6.24 2.34
CA ASP A 77 -4.60 7.21 1.30
C ASP A 77 -4.27 8.55 1.95
N CYS A 78 -3.02 8.96 1.87
CA CYS A 78 -2.52 10.19 2.47
C CYS A 78 -2.54 11.39 1.51
N TYR A 79 -3.15 11.26 0.34
CA TYR A 79 -3.10 12.30 -0.69
C TYR A 79 -3.54 13.67 -0.18
N ARG A 80 -4.57 13.73 0.67
CA ARG A 80 -5.14 14.98 1.17
C ARG A 80 -4.48 15.49 2.44
N LEU A 81 -3.55 14.75 3.01
CA LEU A 81 -2.85 15.20 4.21
C LEU A 81 -1.77 16.20 3.83
N GLU A 82 -1.62 17.22 4.66
CA GLU A 82 -0.59 18.25 4.47
C GLU A 82 0.68 17.94 5.24
N SER A 83 0.57 17.12 6.31
CA SER A 83 1.70 16.82 7.18
C SER A 83 1.52 15.50 7.89
N SER A 84 2.61 15.02 8.47
CA SER A 84 2.56 13.85 9.35
C SER A 84 1.73 14.11 10.59
N GLN A 85 1.69 15.35 11.07
CA GLN A 85 0.87 15.70 12.23
C GLN A 85 -0.62 15.49 11.94
N ASP A 86 -1.07 15.80 10.72
CA ASP A 86 -2.45 15.55 10.33
C ASP A 86 -2.78 14.06 10.42
N PHE A 87 -1.84 13.22 10.00
CA PHE A 87 -2.00 11.76 10.07
C PHE A 87 -2.15 11.30 11.53
N LEU A 88 -1.32 11.83 12.41
CA LEU A 88 -1.36 11.50 13.84
C LEU A 88 -2.64 12.02 14.50
N ASN A 89 -3.07 13.22 14.15
CA ASN A 89 -4.28 13.84 14.73
C ASN A 89 -5.54 13.03 14.47
N ILE A 90 -5.60 12.31 13.37
CA ILE A 90 -6.76 11.47 13.04
C ILE A 90 -6.58 10.02 13.45
N GLY A 91 -5.53 9.72 14.24
CA GLY A 91 -5.29 8.39 14.76
C GLY A 91 -4.76 7.40 13.73
N GLY A 92 -4.07 7.90 12.69
CA GLY A 92 -3.55 7.03 11.62
C GLY A 92 -2.62 5.94 12.13
N GLU A 93 -1.85 6.22 13.18
CA GLU A 93 -0.92 5.25 13.76
C GLU A 93 -1.61 4.01 14.32
N ASN A 94 -2.91 4.09 14.63
CA ASN A 94 -3.66 2.93 15.12
C ASN A 94 -3.80 1.83 14.06
N PHE A 95 -3.56 2.14 12.79
CA PHE A 95 -3.68 1.20 11.69
C PHE A 95 -2.32 0.61 11.27
N LEU A 96 -1.24 1.00 11.94
CA LEU A 96 0.12 0.62 11.52
C LEU A 96 0.61 -0.70 12.13
N ASN A 97 -0.10 -1.25 13.11
CA ASN A 97 0.27 -2.50 13.77
C ASN A 97 -0.88 -3.48 13.70
N CYS A 98 -1.11 -4.02 12.52
CA CYS A 98 -2.22 -4.94 12.29
C CYS A 98 -1.74 -6.38 12.47
N ASP A 99 -2.08 -7.00 13.61
CA ASP A 99 -1.62 -8.34 13.95
C ASP A 99 -2.15 -9.43 13.02
N ASN A 100 -3.29 -9.19 12.40
CA ASN A 100 -3.97 -10.17 11.55
C ASN A 100 -4.03 -9.73 10.08
N GLY A 101 -3.17 -8.80 9.70
CA GLY A 101 -3.20 -8.30 8.34
C GLY A 101 -2.03 -7.40 7.99
N VAL A 102 -2.22 -6.65 6.92
CA VAL A 102 -1.21 -5.80 6.31
C VAL A 102 -1.80 -4.41 6.10
N THR A 103 -0.95 -3.39 6.20
CA THR A 103 -1.33 -2.01 5.93
C THR A 103 -0.64 -1.54 4.65
N LEU A 104 -1.42 -0.97 3.74
CA LEU A 104 -0.96 -0.43 2.47
C LEU A 104 -1.23 1.07 2.48
N ILE A 105 -0.18 1.88 2.33
CA ILE A 105 -0.29 3.33 2.41
C ILE A 105 0.04 3.95 1.06
N GLU A 106 -0.92 4.65 0.46
CA GLU A 106 -0.71 5.43 -0.75
C GLU A 106 -0.32 6.85 -0.39
N TRP A 107 0.52 7.50 -1.21
CA TRP A 107 1.05 8.83 -0.98
C TRP A 107 1.80 8.91 0.35
N ALA A 108 2.58 7.89 0.65
CA ALA A 108 3.30 7.80 1.91
C ALA A 108 4.33 8.93 2.10
N GLU A 109 4.76 9.58 1.03
CA GLU A 109 5.66 10.73 1.11
C GLU A 109 5.08 11.90 1.89
N ARG A 110 3.74 11.92 2.07
CA ARG A 110 3.07 12.95 2.88
C ARG A 110 3.32 12.79 4.37
N ILE A 111 3.78 11.62 4.80
CA ILE A 111 3.94 11.31 6.22
C ILE A 111 5.34 10.76 6.52
N LYS A 112 6.37 11.37 5.94
CA LYS A 112 7.76 10.89 6.07
C LYS A 112 8.22 10.77 7.51
N GLU A 113 7.78 11.64 8.38
CA GLU A 113 8.20 11.66 9.78
C GLU A 113 7.71 10.44 10.58
N VAL A 114 6.70 9.72 10.07
CA VAL A 114 6.24 8.49 10.71
C VAL A 114 6.81 7.23 10.06
N TRP A 115 7.62 7.37 9.03
CA TRP A 115 8.24 6.22 8.37
C TRP A 115 9.10 5.43 9.36
N HIS A 116 9.04 4.12 9.22
CA HIS A 116 9.80 3.21 10.05
C HIS A 116 10.71 2.34 9.19
N GLU A 117 11.87 1.98 9.70
CA GLU A 117 12.83 1.17 8.95
C GLU A 117 12.33 -0.23 8.63
N ASP A 118 11.33 -0.73 9.39
CA ASP A 118 10.74 -2.04 9.16
C ASP A 118 9.68 -2.04 8.04
N TRP A 119 9.30 -0.88 7.55
CA TRP A 119 8.34 -0.78 6.45
C TRP A 119 8.96 -1.20 5.15
N ILE A 120 8.12 -1.68 4.23
CA ILE A 120 8.53 -1.94 2.85
C ILE A 120 8.11 -0.73 2.02
N TYR A 121 9.06 -0.20 1.23
CA TYR A 121 8.83 0.98 0.41
C TYR A 121 8.83 0.60 -1.06
N ILE A 122 7.76 0.96 -1.76
CA ILE A 122 7.61 0.70 -3.19
C ILE A 122 7.54 2.03 -3.92
N TYR A 123 8.46 2.22 -4.83
CA TYR A 123 8.58 3.44 -5.63
C TYR A 123 8.17 3.16 -7.05
N SER A 124 7.35 4.05 -7.62
CA SER A 124 7.08 4.04 -9.05
C SER A 124 8.05 4.99 -9.75
N VAL A 125 8.75 4.48 -10.73
CA VAL A 125 9.69 5.28 -11.52
C VAL A 125 9.08 5.67 -12.86
N SER A 126 8.17 4.83 -13.36
CA SER A 126 7.43 5.04 -14.59
C SER A 126 6.21 4.13 -14.58
N TYR A 127 5.43 4.14 -15.67
CA TYR A 127 4.26 3.27 -15.78
C TYR A 127 4.60 1.79 -15.69
N THR A 128 5.82 1.43 -16.03
CA THR A 128 6.23 0.04 -16.19
C THR A 128 7.20 -0.44 -15.13
N HIS A 129 7.65 0.43 -14.22
CA HIS A 129 8.65 0.07 -13.23
C HIS A 129 8.14 0.27 -11.81
N LEU A 130 8.22 -0.79 -11.01
CA LEU A 130 8.01 -0.74 -9.57
C LEU A 130 9.31 -1.19 -8.91
N ARG A 131 9.70 -0.47 -7.85
CA ARG A 131 10.87 -0.83 -7.04
C ARG A 131 10.44 -1.00 -5.60
N ALA A 132 10.87 -2.08 -4.98
CA ALA A 132 10.61 -2.33 -3.58
C ALA A 132 11.93 -2.30 -2.81
N HIS A 133 11.94 -1.55 -1.71
CA HIS A 133 13.04 -1.51 -0.77
C HIS A 133 12.58 -2.10 0.55
N GLU A 134 13.34 -3.06 1.04
CA GLU A 134 13.21 -3.54 2.40
C GLU A 134 14.32 -2.90 3.21
N THR A 135 13.95 -2.20 4.26
CA THR A 135 14.93 -1.52 5.10
C THR A 135 14.99 -2.16 6.48
#